data_fa1b06fe463b5ba8b2616a1c90ea0c90
#
_entry.id   fa1b06fe463b5ba8b2616a1c90ea0c90
#
_cell.length_a   1.000
_cell.length_b   1.000
_cell.length_c   1.000
_cell.angle_alpha   90.00
_cell.angle_beta   90.00
_cell.angle_gamma   90.00
#
_symmetry.space_group_name_H-M   'P 1'
#
loop_
_entity.id
_entity.type
_entity.pdbx_description
1 polymer ?
#
loop_
_entity_poly.entity_id
_entity_poly.type
_entity_poly.pdbx_seq_one_letter_code
_entity_poly.pdbx_strand_id
1 'polypeptide(L)'
;MCGRYVMARSVGDLVADAEAEADARLELRASWNVAPTSDVPVVLERFVEVPGRGRMQVRQIHVARWGLVPGWAADASVGVRAFNARSETVLEKPTFRDAVLSRRCAVPVDGYYEWKAGPGKARRPFHVSRADGAPIYFAGLYEWWRDPAKAEDDAEKWLLSTSILTVASPPEDSAEPVLRELVGLHDRLPLPLSPDAMAAWLDPARRDAGTLVALAAAQAYTTAADWVLSEAHPAVGNVRNDGEYLLHPDPAETVPTENVLF
;
A
#
# COMPACT_ATOMS: atom_id res chain seq x y z
N MET A 1 -6.79 -9.75 -2.12
CA MET A 1 -6.04 -8.58 -2.65
C MET A 1 -6.15 -7.46 -1.62
N CYS A 2 -5.02 -6.86 -1.23
CA CYS A 2 -5.00 -5.75 -0.28
C CYS A 2 -5.94 -4.62 -0.76
N GLY A 3 -7.07 -4.48 -0.14
CA GLY A 3 -8.09 -3.47 -0.44
C GLY A 3 -8.47 -2.67 0.80
N ARG A 4 -7.74 -2.84 1.90
CA ARG A 4 -7.97 -2.14 3.15
C ARG A 4 -6.72 -2.10 4.00
N TYR A 5 -6.35 -0.94 4.54
CA TYR A 5 -5.18 -0.83 5.39
C TYR A 5 -5.32 0.26 6.47
N VAL A 6 -4.35 0.30 7.36
CA VAL A 6 -4.20 1.28 8.44
C VAL A 6 -3.11 2.27 8.09
N MET A 7 -3.38 3.56 8.24
CA MET A 7 -2.41 4.64 8.15
C MET A 7 -2.76 5.69 9.19
N ALA A 8 -2.21 5.54 10.39
CA ALA A 8 -2.51 6.39 11.53
C ALA A 8 -1.32 7.23 11.99
N ARG A 9 -0.14 7.06 11.37
CA ARG A 9 1.07 7.81 11.68
C ARG A 9 0.97 9.28 11.31
N SER A 10 1.64 10.12 12.09
CA SER A 10 1.80 11.53 11.76
C SER A 10 2.73 11.74 10.55
N VAL A 11 2.63 12.90 9.92
CA VAL A 11 3.57 13.32 8.85
C VAL A 11 5.01 13.31 9.38
N GLY A 12 5.24 13.78 10.63
CA GLY A 12 6.56 13.82 11.22
C GLY A 12 7.19 12.45 11.40
N ASP A 13 6.41 11.45 11.83
CA ASP A 13 6.88 10.07 11.97
C ASP A 13 7.26 9.49 10.61
N LEU A 14 6.44 9.72 9.57
CA LEU A 14 6.73 9.27 8.22
C LEU A 14 7.95 9.94 7.61
N VAL A 15 8.14 11.25 7.85
CA VAL A 15 9.33 12.01 7.41
C VAL A 15 10.59 11.40 8.01
N ALA A 16 10.55 11.11 9.32
CA ALA A 16 11.69 10.53 10.02
C ALA A 16 12.00 9.10 9.56
N ASP A 17 10.97 8.26 9.44
CA ASP A 17 11.13 6.85 9.09
C ASP A 17 11.54 6.64 7.62
N ALA A 18 10.95 7.41 6.70
CA ALA A 18 11.26 7.34 5.27
C ALA A 18 12.52 8.13 4.87
N GLU A 19 13.13 8.88 5.80
CA GLU A 19 14.20 9.85 5.50
C GLU A 19 13.81 10.77 4.32
N ALA A 20 12.61 11.33 4.38
CA ALA A 20 11.99 12.08 3.29
C ALA A 20 11.69 13.52 3.69
N GLU A 21 11.48 14.38 2.71
CA GLU A 21 10.95 15.73 2.89
C GLU A 21 9.43 15.72 2.70
N ALA A 22 8.73 16.61 3.38
CA ALA A 22 7.32 16.88 3.18
C ALA A 22 7.06 18.38 3.08
N ASP A 23 6.03 18.79 2.33
CA ASP A 23 5.55 20.18 2.37
C ASP A 23 5.09 20.50 3.79
N ALA A 24 5.46 21.67 4.31
CA ALA A 24 5.11 22.10 5.66
C ALA A 24 3.58 22.19 5.89
N ARG A 25 2.80 22.25 4.81
CA ARG A 25 1.33 22.29 4.83
C ARG A 25 0.70 20.91 4.65
N LEU A 26 1.52 19.85 4.52
CA LEU A 26 1.01 18.50 4.33
C LEU A 26 0.34 18.05 5.63
N GLU A 27 -0.95 17.76 5.52
CA GLU A 27 -1.73 17.16 6.59
C GLU A 27 -2.16 15.75 6.18
N LEU A 28 -1.99 14.79 7.06
CA LEU A 28 -2.50 13.43 6.91
C LEU A 28 -3.54 13.20 8.00
N ARG A 29 -4.70 12.72 7.60
CA ARG A 29 -5.71 12.25 8.53
C ARG A 29 -5.40 10.80 8.90
N ALA A 30 -5.23 10.54 10.19
CA ALA A 30 -5.14 9.18 10.70
C ALA A 30 -6.41 8.38 10.32
N SER A 31 -6.23 7.19 9.80
CA SER A 31 -7.33 6.27 9.50
C SER A 31 -6.90 4.83 9.75
N TRP A 32 -7.78 4.11 10.44
CA TRP A 32 -7.66 2.67 10.70
C TRP A 32 -8.45 1.83 9.68
N ASN A 33 -8.98 2.48 8.63
CA ASN A 33 -9.83 1.80 7.64
C ASN A 33 -9.74 2.42 6.24
N VAL A 34 -8.53 2.67 5.77
CA VAL A 34 -8.28 3.24 4.44
C VAL A 34 -8.75 2.27 3.36
N ALA A 35 -9.56 2.76 2.42
CA ALA A 35 -10.12 2.00 1.30
C ALA A 35 -9.67 2.57 -0.05
N PRO A 36 -9.75 1.83 -1.16
CA PRO A 36 -9.53 2.37 -2.50
C PRO A 36 -10.35 3.65 -2.74
N THR A 37 -9.79 4.57 -3.49
CA THR A 37 -10.25 5.93 -3.78
C THR A 37 -10.02 6.96 -2.68
N SER A 38 -9.51 6.57 -1.51
CA SER A 38 -9.04 7.51 -0.48
C SER A 38 -7.72 8.16 -0.89
N ASP A 39 -7.47 9.34 -0.32
CA ASP A 39 -6.19 10.01 -0.39
C ASP A 39 -5.23 9.40 0.63
N VAL A 40 -4.02 9.08 0.18
CA VAL A 40 -3.02 8.30 0.92
C VAL A 40 -1.62 8.86 0.75
N PRO A 41 -0.74 8.75 1.77
CA PRO A 41 0.65 9.13 1.60
C PRO A 41 1.39 8.17 0.66
N VAL A 42 2.27 8.74 -0.14
CA VAL A 42 3.24 8.01 -0.96
C VAL A 42 4.61 8.64 -0.82
N VAL A 43 5.64 7.81 -0.73
CA VAL A 43 7.04 8.23 -0.76
C VAL A 43 7.57 8.02 -2.18
N LEU A 44 8.12 9.05 -2.78
CA LEU A 44 8.73 8.96 -4.10
C LEU A 44 10.06 9.72 -4.15
N GLU A 45 10.92 9.33 -5.07
CA GLU A 45 12.14 10.05 -5.36
C GLU A 45 12.10 10.63 -6.77
N ARG A 46 12.61 11.84 -6.90
CA ARG A 46 12.72 12.53 -8.19
C ARG A 46 13.93 13.44 -8.24
N PHE A 47 14.36 13.76 -9.44
CA PHE A 47 15.31 14.82 -9.64
C PHE A 47 14.61 16.18 -9.63
N VAL A 48 15.15 17.11 -8.87
CA VAL A 48 14.71 18.53 -8.84
C VAL A 48 15.89 19.44 -9.13
N GLU A 49 15.61 20.56 -9.78
CA GLU A 49 16.61 21.64 -9.95
C GLU A 49 16.57 22.51 -8.69
N VAL A 50 17.69 22.57 -7.98
CA VAL A 50 17.83 23.39 -6.79
C VAL A 50 18.70 24.60 -7.13
N PRO A 51 18.21 25.85 -6.96
CA PRO A 51 18.99 27.05 -7.22
C PRO A 51 20.35 27.03 -6.52
N GLY A 52 21.43 27.21 -7.29
CA GLY A 52 22.81 27.21 -6.79
C GLY A 52 23.42 25.83 -6.50
N ARG A 53 22.62 24.73 -6.57
CA ARG A 53 23.10 23.36 -6.33
C ARG A 53 22.92 22.43 -7.55
N GLY A 54 22.19 22.89 -8.59
CA GLY A 54 21.89 22.08 -9.77
C GLY A 54 20.89 20.96 -9.51
N ARG A 55 20.98 19.91 -10.32
CA ARG A 55 20.07 18.75 -10.27
C ARG A 55 20.37 17.86 -9.07
N MET A 56 19.41 17.76 -8.17
CA MET A 56 19.52 16.92 -6.96
C MET A 56 18.42 15.85 -6.96
N GLN A 57 18.75 14.67 -6.44
CA GLN A 57 17.77 13.64 -6.11
C GLN A 57 17.18 13.94 -4.73
N VAL A 58 15.87 13.99 -4.64
CA VAL A 58 15.15 14.24 -3.39
C VAL A 58 14.09 13.19 -3.17
N ARG A 59 13.94 12.75 -1.93
CA ARG A 59 12.88 11.85 -1.49
C ARG A 59 11.80 12.68 -0.82
N GLN A 60 10.56 12.51 -1.23
CA GLN A 60 9.45 13.34 -0.80
C GLN A 60 8.20 12.52 -0.49
N ILE A 61 7.43 13.00 0.50
CA ILE A 61 6.09 12.49 0.79
C ILE A 61 5.08 13.37 0.06
N HIS A 62 4.21 12.72 -0.69
CA HIS A 62 3.06 13.34 -1.36
C HIS A 62 1.77 12.65 -0.94
N VAL A 63 0.62 13.30 -1.17
CA VAL A 63 -0.70 12.66 -1.09
C VAL A 63 -1.15 12.27 -2.46
N ALA A 64 -1.54 11.01 -2.63
CA ALA A 64 -2.04 10.45 -3.88
C ALA A 64 -3.38 9.76 -3.66
N ARG A 65 -4.27 9.81 -4.63
CA ARG A 65 -5.50 9.01 -4.62
C ARG A 65 -5.18 7.54 -4.87
N TRP A 66 -5.61 6.65 -4.00
CA TRP A 66 -5.41 5.22 -4.16
C TRP A 66 -6.32 4.63 -5.23
N GLY A 67 -5.77 4.35 -6.38
CA GLY A 67 -6.39 3.90 -7.61
C GLY A 67 -5.77 4.66 -8.79
N LEU A 68 -4.75 4.07 -9.43
CA LEU A 68 -3.95 4.71 -10.47
C LEU A 68 -4.79 5.05 -11.69
N VAL A 69 -4.75 6.33 -12.08
CA VAL A 69 -5.38 6.83 -13.30
C VAL A 69 -4.28 7.04 -14.35
N PRO A 70 -4.20 6.21 -15.40
CA PRO A 70 -3.15 6.33 -16.40
C PRO A 70 -3.32 7.60 -17.23
N GLY A 71 -2.21 8.18 -17.71
CA GLY A 71 -2.22 9.46 -18.42
C GLY A 71 -3.11 9.54 -19.66
N TRP A 72 -3.44 8.40 -20.27
CA TRP A 72 -4.35 8.30 -21.41
C TRP A 72 -5.84 8.20 -21.03
N ALA A 73 -6.19 8.08 -19.74
CA ALA A 73 -7.59 7.91 -19.31
C ALA A 73 -8.42 9.15 -19.62
N ALA A 74 -9.64 8.94 -20.11
CA ALA A 74 -10.58 10.01 -20.39
C ALA A 74 -11.18 10.63 -19.13
N ASP A 75 -11.26 9.84 -18.04
CA ASP A 75 -11.76 10.26 -16.73
C ASP A 75 -11.12 9.45 -15.59
N ALA A 76 -11.27 9.93 -14.37
CA ALA A 76 -10.65 9.34 -13.19
C ALA A 76 -11.28 8.01 -12.73
N SER A 77 -12.40 7.57 -13.29
CA SER A 77 -13.11 6.34 -12.87
C SER A 77 -12.32 5.06 -13.15
N VAL A 78 -11.39 5.10 -14.11
CA VAL A 78 -10.46 4.00 -14.41
C VAL A 78 -9.68 3.58 -13.16
N GLY A 79 -9.30 4.55 -12.31
CA GLY A 79 -8.58 4.31 -11.06
C GLY A 79 -9.29 3.39 -10.07
N VAL A 80 -10.63 3.38 -10.05
CA VAL A 80 -11.41 2.55 -9.11
C VAL A 80 -11.06 1.06 -9.19
N ARG A 81 -10.61 0.57 -10.35
CA ARG A 81 -10.21 -0.83 -10.59
C ARG A 81 -8.71 -1.03 -10.63
N ALA A 82 -7.93 0.05 -10.52
CA ALA A 82 -6.48 0.04 -10.65
C ALA A 82 -5.76 0.35 -9.31
N PHE A 83 -6.38 0.01 -8.19
CA PHE A 83 -5.78 0.20 -6.86
C PHE A 83 -4.69 -0.83 -6.55
N ASN A 84 -4.67 -1.99 -7.24
CA ASN A 84 -3.60 -2.97 -7.18
C ASN A 84 -3.10 -3.36 -8.58
N ALA A 85 -1.79 -3.60 -8.70
CA ALA A 85 -1.13 -4.09 -9.90
C ALA A 85 -0.41 -5.42 -9.62
N ARG A 86 -0.60 -6.44 -10.46
CA ARG A 86 0.14 -7.71 -10.31
C ARG A 86 1.57 -7.55 -10.82
N SER A 87 2.57 -7.89 -10.01
CA SER A 87 3.99 -7.81 -10.38
C SER A 87 4.32 -8.61 -11.64
N GLU A 88 3.63 -9.74 -11.86
CA GLU A 88 3.84 -10.64 -13.00
C GLU A 88 3.43 -10.02 -14.34
N THR A 89 2.53 -9.06 -14.34
CA THR A 89 1.98 -8.46 -15.57
C THR A 89 2.13 -6.94 -15.64
N VAL A 90 2.76 -6.33 -14.64
CA VAL A 90 2.89 -4.86 -14.50
C VAL A 90 3.62 -4.22 -15.67
N LEU A 91 4.59 -4.93 -16.27
CA LEU A 91 5.36 -4.47 -17.43
C LEU A 91 4.57 -4.54 -18.76
N GLU A 92 3.47 -5.29 -18.79
CA GLU A 92 2.69 -5.54 -20.01
C GLU A 92 1.38 -4.75 -20.04
N LYS A 93 0.73 -4.60 -18.86
CA LYS A 93 -0.58 -3.97 -18.77
C LYS A 93 -0.53 -2.47 -19.11
N PRO A 94 -1.31 -1.99 -20.08
CA PRO A 94 -1.31 -0.59 -20.51
C PRO A 94 -1.51 0.41 -19.37
N THR A 95 -2.26 0.02 -18.32
CA THR A 95 -2.51 0.87 -17.15
C THR A 95 -1.24 1.15 -16.35
N PHE A 96 -0.28 0.22 -16.31
CA PHE A 96 0.85 0.25 -15.37
C PHE A 96 2.23 0.30 -16.04
N ARG A 97 2.35 -0.22 -17.29
CA ARG A 97 3.64 -0.42 -17.96
C ARG A 97 4.48 0.86 -18.09
N ASP A 98 3.84 2.01 -18.31
CA ASP A 98 4.55 3.28 -18.46
C ASP A 98 4.96 3.86 -17.08
N ALA A 99 4.12 3.63 -16.07
CA ALA A 99 4.41 4.05 -14.71
C ALA A 99 5.57 3.25 -14.08
N VAL A 100 5.63 1.93 -14.27
CA VAL A 100 6.68 1.11 -13.67
C VAL A 100 8.08 1.44 -14.18
N LEU A 101 8.20 2.00 -15.37
CA LEU A 101 9.49 2.40 -15.95
C LEU A 101 10.15 3.58 -15.21
N SER A 102 9.33 4.52 -14.66
CA SER A 102 9.88 5.77 -14.12
C SER A 102 9.09 6.43 -13.01
N ARG A 103 7.89 5.97 -12.71
CA ARG A 103 7.00 6.54 -11.70
C ARG A 103 6.69 5.50 -10.62
N ARG A 104 7.73 5.15 -9.88
CA ARG A 104 7.67 4.20 -8.76
C ARG A 104 7.62 4.98 -7.46
N CYS A 105 6.85 4.48 -6.51
CA CYS A 105 6.74 5.03 -5.17
C CYS A 105 6.72 3.88 -4.14
N ALA A 106 6.83 4.22 -2.88
CA ALA A 106 6.52 3.33 -1.78
C ALA A 106 5.28 3.84 -1.05
N VAL A 107 4.36 2.94 -0.72
CA VAL A 107 3.12 3.25 0.00
C VAL A 107 3.32 2.80 1.44
N PRO A 108 3.47 3.73 2.42
CA PRO A 108 3.58 3.37 3.82
C PRO A 108 2.23 2.95 4.39
N VAL A 109 2.23 1.91 5.22
CA VAL A 109 1.07 1.46 5.97
C VAL A 109 1.49 0.99 7.36
N ASP A 110 0.65 1.17 8.37
CA ASP A 110 0.87 0.61 9.71
C ASP A 110 0.54 -0.88 9.76
N GLY A 111 -0.30 -1.33 8.84
CA GLY A 111 -0.72 -2.70 8.62
C GLY A 111 -1.88 -2.73 7.63
N TYR A 112 -2.28 -3.91 7.21
CA TYR A 112 -3.38 -4.08 6.27
C TYR A 112 -4.34 -5.18 6.72
N TYR A 113 -5.55 -5.17 6.15
CA TYR A 113 -6.55 -6.20 6.45
C TYR A 113 -6.73 -7.15 5.29
N GLU A 114 -6.89 -8.42 5.64
CA GLU A 114 -7.36 -9.47 4.74
C GLU A 114 -8.40 -10.35 5.46
N TRP A 115 -9.20 -11.03 4.67
CA TRP A 115 -10.35 -11.79 5.15
C TRP A 115 -10.14 -13.28 4.94
N LYS A 116 -9.97 -14.02 6.03
CA LYS A 116 -9.94 -15.47 6.00
C LYS A 116 -11.33 -16.03 5.75
N ALA A 117 -11.45 -16.99 4.83
CA ALA A 117 -12.68 -17.70 4.61
C ALA A 117 -13.02 -18.57 5.85
N GLY A 118 -14.24 -18.42 6.33
CA GLY A 118 -14.81 -19.24 7.39
C GLY A 118 -15.87 -20.21 6.87
N PRO A 119 -16.57 -20.94 7.75
CA PRO A 119 -17.66 -21.81 7.37
C PRO A 119 -18.77 -21.04 6.62
N GLY A 120 -19.26 -21.61 5.55
CA GLY A 120 -20.31 -21.00 4.72
C GLY A 120 -19.81 -19.75 3.99
N LYS A 121 -20.50 -18.61 4.13
CA LYS A 121 -20.14 -17.31 3.54
C LYS A 121 -19.44 -16.37 4.51
N ALA A 122 -19.21 -16.80 5.76
CA ALA A 122 -18.55 -15.99 6.77
C ALA A 122 -17.09 -15.69 6.36
N ARG A 123 -16.66 -14.46 6.61
CA ARG A 123 -15.28 -14.05 6.44
C ARG A 123 -14.84 -13.33 7.70
N ARG A 124 -13.75 -13.78 8.30
CA ARG A 124 -13.15 -13.14 9.47
C ARG A 124 -12.01 -12.24 9.04
N PRO A 125 -12.03 -10.96 9.42
CA PRO A 125 -10.94 -10.05 9.12
C PRO A 125 -9.74 -10.33 10.03
N PHE A 126 -8.55 -10.21 9.44
CA PHE A 126 -7.28 -10.23 10.13
C PHE A 126 -6.51 -8.95 9.81
N HIS A 127 -5.90 -8.37 10.81
CA HIS A 127 -4.93 -7.29 10.69
C HIS A 127 -3.53 -7.89 10.61
N VAL A 128 -2.78 -7.49 9.60
CA VAL A 128 -1.40 -7.92 9.36
C VAL A 128 -0.50 -6.72 9.52
N SER A 129 0.48 -6.78 10.40
CA SER A 129 1.43 -5.69 10.68
C SER A 129 2.82 -6.25 10.97
N ARG A 130 3.81 -5.38 11.13
CA ARG A 130 5.15 -5.79 11.58
C ARG A 130 5.14 -6.03 13.10
N ALA A 131 5.92 -7.02 13.54
CA ALA A 131 6.06 -7.35 14.96
C ALA A 131 6.70 -6.22 15.78
N ASP A 132 7.58 -5.43 15.17
CA ASP A 132 8.26 -4.29 15.81
C ASP A 132 7.43 -2.99 15.80
N GLY A 133 6.25 -2.99 15.19
CA GLY A 133 5.37 -1.83 15.06
C GLY A 133 5.87 -0.77 14.07
N ALA A 134 6.97 -1.01 13.34
CA ALA A 134 7.41 -0.13 12.27
C ALA A 134 6.45 -0.19 11.06
N PRO A 135 6.40 0.83 10.19
CA PRO A 135 5.57 0.79 9.00
C PRO A 135 6.05 -0.26 8.02
N ILE A 136 5.12 -0.80 7.25
CA ILE A 136 5.41 -1.59 6.06
C ILE A 136 5.39 -0.62 4.87
N TYR A 137 6.39 -0.69 4.00
CA TYR A 137 6.39 0.03 2.73
C TYR A 137 6.04 -0.95 1.61
N PHE A 138 4.93 -0.72 0.93
CA PHE A 138 4.57 -1.50 -0.25
C PHE A 138 5.12 -0.86 -1.51
N ALA A 139 5.64 -1.67 -2.43
CA ALA A 139 5.99 -1.23 -3.77
C ALA A 139 4.74 -0.65 -4.46
N GLY A 140 4.84 0.57 -4.91
CA GLY A 140 3.76 1.29 -5.56
C GLY A 140 4.20 1.92 -6.89
N LEU A 141 3.21 2.28 -7.67
CA LEU A 141 3.34 3.09 -8.87
C LEU A 141 2.52 4.34 -8.69
N TYR A 142 2.95 5.45 -9.30
CA TYR A 142 2.16 6.67 -9.31
C TYR A 142 2.01 7.23 -10.72
N GLU A 143 0.97 8.06 -10.91
CA GLU A 143 0.73 8.79 -12.14
C GLU A 143 0.19 10.18 -11.83
N TRP A 144 0.68 11.16 -12.56
CA TRP A 144 0.08 12.47 -12.65
C TRP A 144 -0.86 12.50 -13.86
N TRP A 145 -2.15 12.41 -13.57
CA TRP A 145 -3.18 12.46 -14.60
C TRP A 145 -3.73 13.90 -14.72
N ARG A 146 -3.75 14.44 -15.93
CA ARG A 146 -4.38 15.73 -16.21
C ARG A 146 -5.85 15.49 -16.52
N ASP A 147 -6.72 16.14 -15.76
CA ASP A 147 -8.16 16.10 -16.00
C ASP A 147 -8.50 16.87 -17.29
N PRO A 148 -8.95 16.20 -18.36
CA PRO A 148 -9.28 16.88 -19.60
C PRO A 148 -10.53 17.78 -19.50
N ALA A 149 -11.37 17.60 -18.48
CA ALA A 149 -12.55 18.41 -18.24
C ALA A 149 -12.24 19.74 -17.55
N LYS A 150 -11.03 19.88 -16.97
CA LYS A 150 -10.61 21.10 -16.27
C LYS A 150 -9.86 22.06 -17.21
N ALA A 151 -10.04 23.35 -16.96
CA ALA A 151 -9.35 24.40 -17.72
C ALA A 151 -7.82 24.38 -17.51
N GLU A 152 -7.06 25.01 -18.43
CA GLU A 152 -5.59 25.00 -18.35
C GLU A 152 -5.05 25.78 -17.14
N ASP A 153 -5.76 26.78 -16.68
CA ASP A 153 -5.45 27.60 -15.50
C ASP A 153 -6.04 27.08 -14.19
N ASP A 154 -6.80 25.96 -14.22
CA ASP A 154 -7.32 25.33 -13.02
C ASP A 154 -6.17 24.73 -12.19
N ALA A 155 -6.03 25.19 -10.94
CA ALA A 155 -5.00 24.71 -10.03
C ALA A 155 -5.14 23.21 -9.70
N GLU A 156 -6.37 22.67 -9.77
CA GLU A 156 -6.67 21.27 -9.48
C GLU A 156 -6.76 20.39 -10.74
N LYS A 157 -6.22 20.83 -11.88
CA LYS A 157 -6.24 20.06 -13.13
C LYS A 157 -5.42 18.78 -13.07
N TRP A 158 -4.54 18.62 -12.09
CA TRP A 158 -3.69 17.45 -11.92
C TRP A 158 -4.12 16.61 -10.75
N LEU A 159 -4.30 15.33 -10.98
CA LEU A 159 -4.54 14.30 -9.97
C LEU A 159 -3.30 13.43 -9.84
N LEU A 160 -2.69 13.39 -8.67
CA LEU A 160 -1.72 12.36 -8.32
C LEU A 160 -2.48 11.10 -7.87
N SER A 161 -2.19 9.98 -8.48
CA SER A 161 -2.82 8.71 -8.16
C SER A 161 -1.79 7.61 -8.01
N THR A 162 -2.11 6.55 -7.24
CA THR A 162 -1.19 5.46 -6.92
C THR A 162 -1.84 4.09 -6.99
N SER A 163 -1.03 3.06 -7.19
CA SER A 163 -1.42 1.65 -7.15
C SER A 163 -0.39 0.86 -6.36
N ILE A 164 -0.82 -0.13 -5.57
CA ILE A 164 0.06 -1.04 -4.82
C ILE A 164 0.34 -2.28 -5.68
N LEU A 165 1.62 -2.67 -5.78
CA LEU A 165 1.97 -3.94 -6.40
C LEU A 165 1.61 -5.10 -5.48
N THR A 166 1.26 -6.23 -6.11
CA THR A 166 1.02 -7.49 -5.41
C THR A 166 1.82 -8.61 -6.06
N VAL A 167 2.23 -9.57 -5.25
CA VAL A 167 2.89 -10.81 -5.65
C VAL A 167 2.01 -12.00 -5.26
N ALA A 168 2.25 -13.19 -5.79
CA ALA A 168 1.59 -14.40 -5.33
C ALA A 168 1.81 -14.58 -3.82
N SER A 169 0.87 -15.21 -3.13
CA SER A 169 1.08 -15.63 -1.74
C SER A 169 2.26 -16.58 -1.60
N PRO A 170 2.89 -16.66 -0.40
CA PRO A 170 3.97 -17.62 -0.16
C PRO A 170 3.56 -19.06 -0.50
N PRO A 171 4.51 -19.96 -0.74
CA PRO A 171 4.24 -21.40 -0.84
C PRO A 171 3.62 -21.95 0.46
N GLU A 172 2.71 -22.94 0.34
CA GLU A 172 2.04 -23.57 1.49
C GLU A 172 3.03 -24.28 2.42
N ASP A 173 4.14 -24.77 1.89
CA ASP A 173 5.23 -25.45 2.60
C ASP A 173 6.33 -24.50 3.11
N SER A 174 6.07 -23.18 3.15
CA SER A 174 7.01 -22.20 3.69
C SER A 174 7.49 -22.57 5.08
N ALA A 175 8.79 -22.42 5.36
CA ALA A 175 9.39 -22.75 6.66
C ALA A 175 8.82 -21.87 7.78
N GLU A 176 8.63 -20.58 7.52
CA GLU A 176 8.15 -19.61 8.50
C GLU A 176 6.65 -19.76 8.76
N PRO A 177 6.23 -19.89 10.05
CA PRO A 177 4.81 -20.05 10.41
C PRO A 177 3.92 -18.93 9.87
N VAL A 178 4.35 -17.68 9.99
CA VAL A 178 3.59 -16.50 9.53
C VAL A 178 3.31 -16.57 8.02
N LEU A 179 4.26 -17.06 7.21
CA LEU A 179 4.06 -17.19 5.77
C LEU A 179 2.97 -18.21 5.44
N ARG A 180 2.88 -19.31 6.20
CA ARG A 180 1.79 -20.29 6.05
C ARG A 180 0.43 -19.71 6.45
N GLU A 181 0.41 -18.85 7.48
CA GLU A 181 -0.83 -18.15 7.87
C GLU A 181 -1.29 -17.17 6.80
N LEU A 182 -0.38 -16.43 6.16
CA LEU A 182 -0.66 -15.50 5.06
C LEU A 182 -1.28 -16.21 3.85
N VAL A 183 -0.82 -17.42 3.51
CA VAL A 183 -1.44 -18.27 2.47
C VAL A 183 -2.92 -18.51 2.76
N GLY A 184 -3.25 -18.77 4.02
CA GLY A 184 -4.62 -19.02 4.47
C GLY A 184 -5.55 -17.81 4.41
N LEU A 185 -5.00 -16.59 4.22
CA LEU A 185 -5.80 -15.36 4.09
C LEU A 185 -6.21 -15.08 2.64
N HIS A 186 -5.25 -15.08 1.73
CA HIS A 186 -5.50 -14.70 0.33
C HIS A 186 -4.41 -15.27 -0.59
N ASP A 187 -4.73 -15.49 -1.89
CA ASP A 187 -3.79 -15.94 -2.94
C ASP A 187 -2.78 -14.86 -3.38
N ARG A 188 -2.90 -13.64 -2.85
CA ARG A 188 -2.01 -12.50 -3.16
C ARG A 188 -1.51 -11.84 -1.89
N LEU A 189 -0.25 -11.37 -1.95
CA LEU A 189 0.39 -10.56 -0.93
C LEU A 189 0.69 -9.17 -1.50
N PRO A 190 0.39 -8.04 -0.81
CA PRO A 190 0.93 -6.75 -1.20
C PRO A 190 2.47 -6.83 -1.13
N LEU A 191 3.15 -6.31 -2.14
CA LEU A 191 4.59 -6.48 -2.33
C LEU A 191 5.38 -5.57 -1.37
N PRO A 192 5.96 -6.11 -0.27
CA PRO A 192 6.71 -5.29 0.66
C PRO A 192 8.09 -4.95 0.12
N LEU A 193 8.62 -3.83 0.55
CA LEU A 193 9.99 -3.40 0.27
C LEU A 193 10.81 -3.45 1.56
N SER A 194 11.92 -4.18 1.55
CA SER A 194 13.00 -4.01 2.54
C SER A 194 13.67 -2.63 2.33
N PRO A 195 14.44 -2.11 3.30
CA PRO A 195 15.14 -0.83 3.13
C PRO A 195 15.99 -0.77 1.86
N ASP A 196 16.78 -1.81 1.57
CA ASP A 196 17.63 -1.87 0.38
C ASP A 196 16.81 -1.93 -0.92
N ALA A 197 15.72 -2.71 -0.92
CA ALA A 197 14.83 -2.79 -2.06
C ALA A 197 14.09 -1.46 -2.28
N MET A 198 13.70 -0.76 -1.20
CA MET A 198 13.07 0.55 -1.30
C MET A 198 14.01 1.59 -1.92
N ALA A 199 15.28 1.63 -1.50
CA ALA A 199 16.26 2.52 -2.09
C ALA A 199 16.43 2.27 -3.59
N ALA A 200 16.55 1.00 -4.00
CA ALA A 200 16.65 0.63 -5.41
C ALA A 200 15.36 0.91 -6.20
N TRP A 201 14.20 0.67 -5.59
CA TRP A 201 12.88 0.85 -6.20
C TRP A 201 12.59 2.31 -6.48
N LEU A 202 12.91 3.20 -5.54
CA LEU A 202 12.64 4.62 -5.64
C LEU A 202 13.63 5.38 -6.52
N ASP A 203 14.83 4.84 -6.76
CA ASP A 203 15.89 5.53 -7.52
C ASP A 203 15.40 5.97 -8.91
N PRO A 204 15.27 7.29 -9.16
CA PRO A 204 14.77 7.83 -10.41
C PRO A 204 15.77 7.69 -11.58
N ALA A 205 17.03 7.34 -11.32
CA ALA A 205 18.03 7.06 -12.35
C ALA A 205 17.85 5.67 -12.98
N ARG A 206 17.30 4.71 -12.23
CA ARG A 206 17.12 3.33 -12.69
C ARG A 206 15.94 3.20 -13.65
N ARG A 207 16.19 2.57 -14.81
CA ARG A 207 15.19 2.33 -15.86
C ARG A 207 14.96 0.84 -16.13
N ASP A 208 15.67 -0.02 -15.45
CA ASP A 208 15.62 -1.48 -15.54
C ASP A 208 14.43 -2.07 -14.75
N ALA A 209 13.21 -1.61 -15.09
CA ALA A 209 11.99 -1.93 -14.34
C ALA A 209 11.78 -3.43 -14.14
N GLY A 210 12.11 -4.27 -15.12
CA GLY A 210 12.03 -5.73 -15.01
C GLY A 210 12.90 -6.27 -13.88
N THR A 211 14.15 -5.83 -13.79
CA THR A 211 15.06 -6.20 -12.71
C THR A 211 14.56 -5.70 -11.35
N LEU A 212 14.05 -4.47 -11.29
CA LEU A 212 13.53 -3.90 -10.04
C LEU A 212 12.32 -4.65 -9.52
N VAL A 213 11.36 -5.00 -10.39
CA VAL A 213 10.20 -5.82 -10.04
C VAL A 213 10.63 -7.20 -9.56
N ALA A 214 11.58 -7.84 -10.25
CA ALA A 214 12.09 -9.15 -9.86
C ALA A 214 12.83 -9.12 -8.51
N LEU A 215 13.65 -8.09 -8.25
CA LEU A 215 14.34 -7.92 -6.97
C LEU A 215 13.34 -7.70 -5.82
N ALA A 216 12.35 -6.84 -6.00
CA ALA A 216 11.32 -6.62 -5.00
C ALA A 216 10.53 -7.91 -4.72
N ALA A 217 10.13 -8.64 -5.76
CA ALA A 217 9.40 -9.90 -5.62
C ALA A 217 10.22 -10.99 -4.92
N ALA A 218 11.52 -11.10 -5.23
CA ALA A 218 12.41 -12.12 -4.67
C ALA A 218 12.59 -11.98 -3.14
N GLN A 219 12.52 -10.78 -2.59
CA GLN A 219 12.69 -10.53 -1.15
C GLN A 219 11.36 -10.41 -0.38
N ALA A 220 10.21 -10.51 -1.08
CA ALA A 220 8.90 -10.26 -0.49
C ALA A 220 8.61 -11.15 0.73
N TYR A 221 8.90 -12.44 0.62
CA TYR A 221 8.61 -13.39 1.70
C TYR A 221 9.58 -13.26 2.87
N THR A 222 10.86 -12.98 2.60
CA THR A 222 11.84 -12.69 3.65
C THR A 222 11.45 -11.43 4.41
N THR A 223 10.97 -10.39 3.72
CA THR A 223 10.50 -9.15 4.35
C THR A 223 9.21 -9.36 5.15
N ALA A 224 8.35 -10.30 4.73
CA ALA A 224 7.10 -10.61 5.44
C ALA A 224 7.30 -11.62 6.59
N ALA A 225 8.49 -12.18 6.78
CA ALA A 225 8.75 -13.21 7.78
C ALA A 225 8.66 -12.70 9.23
N ASP A 226 8.80 -11.39 9.46
CA ASP A 226 8.66 -10.74 10.77
C ASP A 226 7.27 -10.14 11.01
N TRP A 227 6.29 -10.43 10.14
CA TRP A 227 4.93 -9.95 10.33
C TRP A 227 4.17 -10.76 11.37
N VAL A 228 3.11 -10.14 11.87
CA VAL A 228 2.17 -10.77 12.81
C VAL A 228 0.75 -10.61 12.29
N LEU A 229 -0.06 -11.62 12.56
CA LEU A 229 -1.48 -11.63 12.23
C LEU A 229 -2.29 -11.60 13.51
N SER A 230 -3.26 -10.70 13.56
CA SER A 230 -4.23 -10.59 14.65
C SER A 230 -5.64 -10.59 14.10
N GLU A 231 -6.57 -11.26 14.75
CA GLU A 231 -7.99 -11.13 14.39
C GLU A 231 -8.44 -9.69 14.62
N ALA A 232 -9.16 -9.13 13.65
CA ALA A 232 -9.61 -7.74 13.65
C ALA A 232 -11.12 -7.67 13.88
N HIS A 233 -11.62 -6.48 14.25
CA HIS A 233 -13.04 -6.27 14.49
C HIS A 233 -13.85 -6.44 13.19
N PRO A 234 -14.97 -7.19 13.19
CA PRO A 234 -15.80 -7.42 11.99
C PRO A 234 -16.33 -6.13 11.36
N ALA A 235 -16.50 -5.08 12.16
CA ALA A 235 -16.95 -3.76 11.69
C ALA A 235 -16.02 -3.11 10.65
N VAL A 236 -14.75 -3.57 10.51
CA VAL A 236 -13.82 -3.11 9.48
C VAL A 236 -14.35 -3.37 8.06
N GLY A 237 -15.26 -4.33 7.90
CA GLY A 237 -15.93 -4.60 6.62
C GLY A 237 -16.69 -3.41 6.05
N ASN A 238 -17.17 -2.48 6.88
CA ASN A 238 -17.83 -1.25 6.46
C ASN A 238 -16.83 -0.08 6.44
N VAL A 239 -16.60 0.50 5.26
CA VAL A 239 -15.67 1.64 5.06
C VAL A 239 -16.04 2.91 5.84
N ARG A 240 -17.25 3.01 6.40
CA ARG A 240 -17.69 4.15 7.21
C ARG A 240 -17.23 4.06 8.66
N ASN A 241 -16.83 2.87 9.10
CA ASN A 241 -16.27 2.67 10.43
C ASN A 241 -14.79 3.01 10.38
N ASP A 242 -14.34 3.83 11.32
CA ASP A 242 -12.93 4.22 11.45
C ASP A 242 -12.60 4.39 12.93
N GLY A 243 -11.42 3.97 13.35
CA GLY A 243 -10.92 4.05 14.71
C GLY A 243 -10.09 2.85 15.12
N GLU A 244 -9.26 3.06 16.12
CA GLU A 244 -8.29 2.08 16.62
C GLU A 244 -8.92 0.76 17.09
N TYR A 245 -10.17 0.80 17.56
CA TYR A 245 -10.91 -0.41 17.98
C TYR A 245 -11.01 -1.47 16.89
N LEU A 246 -10.88 -1.09 15.60
CA LEU A 246 -10.91 -2.02 14.47
C LEU A 246 -9.72 -2.98 14.43
N LEU A 247 -8.63 -2.66 15.12
CA LEU A 247 -7.44 -3.49 15.22
C LEU A 247 -7.64 -4.72 16.13
N HIS A 248 -8.68 -4.73 16.95
CA HIS A 248 -8.93 -5.75 17.96
C HIS A 248 -10.20 -6.55 17.64
N PRO A 249 -10.26 -7.83 17.99
CA PRO A 249 -11.47 -8.63 17.83
C PRO A 249 -12.64 -8.04 18.64
N ASP A 250 -13.87 -8.35 18.23
CA ASP A 250 -15.05 -7.96 18.99
C ASP A 250 -15.07 -8.72 20.34
N PRO A 251 -15.08 -8.01 21.49
CA PRO A 251 -15.14 -8.66 22.79
C PRO A 251 -16.34 -9.59 22.96
N ALA A 252 -17.45 -9.34 22.26
CA ALA A 252 -18.65 -10.17 22.32
C ALA A 252 -18.46 -11.53 21.61
N GLU A 253 -17.55 -11.63 20.63
CA GLU A 253 -17.24 -12.88 19.93
C GLU A 253 -16.15 -13.70 20.64
N THR A 254 -15.42 -13.11 21.57
CA THR A 254 -14.31 -13.77 22.30
C THR A 254 -14.75 -14.48 23.58
N VAL A 255 -16.01 -14.39 23.98
CA VAL A 255 -16.52 -15.14 25.14
C VAL A 255 -16.69 -16.62 24.75
N PRO A 256 -15.91 -17.57 25.32
CA PRO A 256 -16.18 -18.98 25.11
C PRO A 256 -17.57 -19.25 25.63
N THR A 257 -18.41 -19.89 24.86
CA THR A 257 -19.64 -20.52 25.38
C THR A 257 -19.17 -21.63 26.34
N GLU A 258 -18.98 -21.30 27.60
CA GLU A 258 -18.90 -22.33 28.62
C GLU A 258 -20.20 -23.14 28.52
N ASN A 259 -20.06 -24.38 28.09
CA ASN A 259 -21.14 -25.38 28.22
C ASN A 259 -21.51 -25.47 29.69
N VAL A 260 -22.55 -24.75 30.08
CA VAL A 260 -23.22 -25.01 31.33
C VAL A 260 -23.92 -26.36 31.15
N LEU A 261 -23.21 -27.42 31.53
CA LEU A 261 -23.81 -28.72 31.76
C LEU A 261 -24.67 -28.61 33.02
N PHE A 262 -25.98 -28.63 32.85
CA PHE A 262 -26.93 -28.97 33.93
C PHE A 262 -27.19 -30.47 33.92
#